data_2cf3ad8a5348b8ea3ef1aa2e34dfadee
#
_entry.id   2cf3ad8a5348b8ea3ef1aa2e34dfadee
#
_cell.length_a   1.000
_cell.length_b   1.000
_cell.length_c   1.000
_cell.angle_alpha   90.00
_cell.angle_beta   90.00
_cell.angle_gamma   90.00
#
_symmetry.space_group_name_H-M   'P 1'
#
loop_
_entity.id
_entity.type
_entity.pdbx_description
1 polymer ?
#
loop_
_entity_poly.entity_id
_entity_poly.type
_entity_poly.pdbx_seq_one_letter_code
_entity_poly.pdbx_strand_id
1 'polypeptide(L)'
;MPAVFILLFIISIYTFFQKNVKEYERTEEVFGNPLMGYVPCAWNTTVSDDVSLLYMDITWAELEPEEGQYNWESIDKENQLSRWRKEGKHIVLRFVCDVPGQEKHMDIPEWLYEKIGHEGTWYDVEFGKGFAPDYNNEEMIRYHAKAVEALGEHLGKDGLISYIELGSLGHWGEWHVNYSAGIQRLPNEAVRKQYVVPWTGAFPDAMLLMRRPFSHASEYGMGLYNDMAGHPDETEVWLREIENGGDLTQTDEKNALISMHDFWKTA
;
A
#
# COMPACT_ATOMS: atom_id res chain seq x y z
N MET A 1 -10.21 59.84 -7.13
CA MET A 1 -10.82 58.55 -6.83
C MET A 1 -10.05 57.31 -7.29
N PRO A 2 -9.41 57.20 -8.46
CA PRO A 2 -8.72 55.97 -8.88
C PRO A 2 -7.51 55.58 -7.97
N ALA A 3 -6.77 56.57 -7.46
CA ALA A 3 -5.60 56.29 -6.62
C ALA A 3 -5.92 55.59 -5.28
N VAL A 4 -7.08 55.90 -4.69
CA VAL A 4 -7.52 55.28 -3.43
C VAL A 4 -7.90 53.82 -3.65
N PHE A 5 -8.56 53.48 -4.76
CA PHE A 5 -8.87 52.10 -5.11
C PHE A 5 -7.64 51.26 -5.39
N ILE A 6 -6.63 51.83 -6.07
CA ILE A 6 -5.36 51.15 -6.31
C ILE A 6 -4.62 50.87 -5.01
N LEU A 7 -4.60 51.83 -4.08
CA LEU A 7 -3.98 51.66 -2.77
C LEU A 7 -4.67 50.58 -1.95
N LEU A 8 -6.01 50.58 -1.90
CA LEU A 8 -6.78 49.57 -1.18
C LEU A 8 -6.59 48.17 -1.80
N PHE A 9 -6.47 48.07 -3.12
CA PHE A 9 -6.21 46.82 -3.81
C PHE A 9 -4.82 46.26 -3.50
N ILE A 10 -3.78 47.13 -3.48
CA ILE A 10 -2.42 46.77 -3.10
C ILE A 10 -2.35 46.32 -1.65
N ILE A 11 -3.02 47.02 -0.72
CA ILE A 11 -3.09 46.66 0.70
C ILE A 11 -3.80 45.29 0.85
N SER A 12 -4.88 45.04 0.12
CA SER A 12 -5.61 43.79 0.14
C SER A 12 -4.76 42.62 -0.35
N ILE A 13 -4.01 42.81 -1.43
CA ILE A 13 -3.06 41.80 -1.94
C ILE A 13 -1.96 41.55 -0.92
N TYR A 14 -1.38 42.62 -0.36
CA TYR A 14 -0.30 42.48 0.63
C TYR A 14 -0.78 41.75 1.89
N THR A 15 -1.97 42.08 2.41
CA THR A 15 -2.54 41.38 3.57
C THR A 15 -2.94 39.94 3.27
N PHE A 16 -3.38 39.65 2.03
CA PHE A 16 -3.66 38.28 1.58
C PHE A 16 -2.38 37.44 1.55
N PHE A 17 -1.30 37.96 0.99
CA PHE A 17 -0.01 37.26 0.97
C PHE A 17 0.59 37.10 2.35
N GLN A 18 0.52 38.11 3.21
CA GLN A 18 0.98 38.03 4.60
C GLN A 18 0.20 36.98 5.43
N LYS A 19 -1.10 36.81 5.19
CA LYS A 19 -1.91 35.81 5.87
C LYS A 19 -1.55 34.36 5.50
N ASN A 20 -0.94 34.15 4.35
CA ASN A 20 -0.55 32.83 3.84
C ASN A 20 0.94 32.51 4.02
N VAL A 21 1.73 33.44 4.55
CA VAL A 21 3.13 33.18 4.92
C VAL A 21 3.15 32.68 6.37
N LYS A 22 3.56 31.44 6.56
CA LYS A 22 3.89 30.88 7.87
C LYS A 22 5.38 31.04 8.08
N GLU A 23 5.75 31.79 9.11
CA GLU A 23 7.14 31.85 9.57
C GLU A 23 7.36 30.70 10.54
N TYR A 24 8.42 29.92 10.32
CA TYR A 24 8.82 28.84 11.20
C TYR A 24 10.11 29.24 11.89
N GLU A 25 10.14 29.15 13.19
CA GLU A 25 11.38 29.29 13.95
C GLU A 25 12.18 27.99 13.85
N ARG A 26 13.49 28.16 13.63
CA ARG A 26 14.40 26.99 13.66
C ARG A 26 14.51 26.52 15.11
N THR A 27 14.27 25.25 15.33
CA THR A 27 14.51 24.57 16.61
C THR A 27 15.57 23.50 16.44
N GLU A 28 16.36 23.28 17.48
CA GLU A 28 17.29 22.15 17.58
C GLU A 28 16.65 21.00 18.41
N GLU A 29 15.41 21.15 18.82
CA GLU A 29 14.69 20.11 19.52
C GLU A 29 14.40 18.93 18.59
N VAL A 30 14.58 17.73 19.12
CA VAL A 30 14.15 16.49 18.45
C VAL A 30 12.67 16.31 18.72
N PHE A 31 11.88 16.29 17.67
CA PHE A 31 10.43 16.04 17.78
C PHE A 31 9.99 14.98 16.77
N GLY A 32 9.01 14.21 17.15
CA GLY A 32 8.38 13.24 16.27
C GLY A 32 7.61 13.95 15.15
N ASN A 33 7.94 13.65 13.89
CA ASN A 33 7.20 14.14 12.74
C ASN A 33 5.97 13.24 12.54
N PRO A 34 4.75 13.78 12.59
CA PRO A 34 3.56 12.95 12.40
C PRO A 34 3.59 12.24 11.05
N LEU A 35 3.36 10.92 11.07
CA LEU A 35 3.28 10.06 9.89
C LEU A 35 4.54 10.07 8.98
N MET A 36 5.69 10.39 9.56
CA MET A 36 6.98 10.44 8.84
C MET A 36 8.10 9.85 9.72
N GLY A 37 9.18 9.38 9.08
CA GLY A 37 10.38 8.93 9.74
C GLY A 37 10.55 7.41 9.71
N TYR A 38 11.22 6.85 10.72
CA TYR A 38 11.43 5.41 10.85
C TYR A 38 10.12 4.70 11.21
N VAL A 39 9.82 3.61 10.52
CA VAL A 39 8.57 2.86 10.63
C VAL A 39 8.88 1.42 11.05
N PRO A 40 9.06 1.15 12.36
CA PRO A 40 9.30 -0.22 12.85
C PRO A 40 8.02 -1.06 12.76
N CYS A 41 8.19 -2.39 12.76
CA CYS A 41 7.05 -3.30 12.77
C CYS A 41 6.20 -3.14 14.04
N ALA A 42 4.89 -3.24 13.89
CA ALA A 42 3.92 -3.06 14.97
C ALA A 42 4.05 -4.11 16.09
N TRP A 43 4.56 -5.30 15.79
CA TRP A 43 4.83 -6.35 16.79
C TRP A 43 6.02 -6.05 17.70
N ASN A 44 6.86 -5.04 17.42
CA ASN A 44 7.97 -4.68 18.29
C ASN A 44 7.50 -4.24 19.67
N THR A 45 8.08 -4.81 20.70
CA THR A 45 7.74 -4.47 22.09
C THR A 45 8.38 -3.18 22.58
N THR A 46 9.50 -2.77 21.95
CA THR A 46 10.23 -1.56 22.28
C THR A 46 10.24 -0.62 21.07
N VAL A 47 9.48 0.46 21.18
CA VAL A 47 9.37 1.52 20.17
C VAL A 47 9.58 2.85 20.85
N SER A 48 10.40 3.73 20.26
CA SER A 48 10.67 5.07 20.80
C SER A 48 9.42 5.96 20.76
N ASP A 49 9.31 6.88 21.73
CA ASP A 49 8.15 7.75 21.87
C ASP A 49 7.98 8.69 20.67
N ASP A 50 9.07 9.08 20.01
CA ASP A 50 9.08 9.94 18.83
C ASP A 50 8.64 9.23 17.53
N VAL A 51 8.55 7.90 17.52
CA VAL A 51 7.98 7.13 16.41
C VAL A 51 6.46 7.28 16.42
N SER A 52 5.90 7.82 15.35
CA SER A 52 4.46 8.02 15.19
C SER A 52 3.79 7.00 14.25
N LEU A 53 4.57 6.28 13.46
CA LEU A 53 4.09 5.38 12.42
C LEU A 53 4.75 4.00 12.56
N LEU A 54 3.96 2.95 12.41
CA LEU A 54 4.36 1.56 12.52
C LEU A 54 3.96 0.79 11.26
N TYR A 55 4.62 -0.32 11.01
CA TYR A 55 4.34 -1.19 9.88
C TYR A 55 3.69 -2.49 10.33
N MET A 56 2.67 -2.93 9.62
CA MET A 56 2.01 -4.20 9.82
C MET A 56 1.68 -4.84 8.48
N ASP A 57 2.22 -6.02 8.23
CA ASP A 57 1.76 -6.91 7.17
C ASP A 57 1.01 -8.09 7.78
N ILE A 58 0.00 -8.55 7.06
CA ILE A 58 -0.78 -9.73 7.42
C ILE A 58 -1.05 -10.54 6.15
N THR A 59 -0.86 -11.85 6.25
CA THR A 59 -1.24 -12.76 5.18
C THR A 59 -2.74 -13.05 5.23
N TRP A 60 -3.30 -13.45 4.10
CA TRP A 60 -4.72 -13.86 4.10
C TRP A 60 -4.96 -15.11 4.94
N ALA A 61 -3.99 -16.05 4.96
CA ALA A 61 -4.09 -17.24 5.79
C ALA A 61 -4.14 -16.92 7.30
N GLU A 62 -3.39 -15.90 7.75
CA GLU A 62 -3.45 -15.41 9.13
C GLU A 62 -4.76 -14.70 9.44
N LEU A 63 -5.25 -13.89 8.49
CA LEU A 63 -6.47 -13.11 8.65
C LEU A 63 -7.71 -13.98 8.76
N GLU A 64 -7.87 -14.97 7.85
CA GLU A 64 -9.10 -15.72 7.65
C GLU A 64 -8.80 -17.23 7.53
N PRO A 65 -8.36 -17.90 8.61
CA PRO A 65 -7.98 -19.31 8.58
C PRO A 65 -9.13 -20.25 8.19
N GLU A 66 -10.38 -19.88 8.45
CA GLU A 66 -11.60 -20.56 8.00
C GLU A 66 -12.53 -19.57 7.31
N GLU A 67 -13.29 -20.01 6.30
CA GLU A 67 -14.17 -19.14 5.52
C GLU A 67 -15.12 -18.32 6.40
N GLY A 68 -15.01 -16.99 6.33
CA GLY A 68 -15.82 -16.05 7.11
C GLY A 68 -15.43 -15.95 8.58
N GLN A 69 -14.37 -16.60 9.02
CA GLN A 69 -13.88 -16.54 10.40
C GLN A 69 -12.56 -15.78 10.46
N TYR A 70 -12.63 -14.52 10.86
CA TYR A 70 -11.49 -13.63 10.92
C TYR A 70 -10.81 -13.68 12.28
N ASN A 71 -9.50 -13.77 12.28
CA ASN A 71 -8.66 -13.96 13.48
C ASN A 71 -8.25 -12.64 14.14
N TRP A 72 -9.23 -11.75 14.37
CA TRP A 72 -8.98 -10.39 14.87
C TRP A 72 -8.22 -10.35 16.20
N GLU A 73 -8.53 -11.25 17.13
CA GLU A 73 -7.90 -11.28 18.44
C GLU A 73 -6.39 -11.57 18.33
N SER A 74 -5.97 -12.49 17.46
CA SER A 74 -4.56 -12.80 17.24
C SER A 74 -3.85 -11.63 16.58
N ILE A 75 -4.46 -11.04 15.53
CA ILE A 75 -3.91 -9.88 14.83
C ILE A 75 -3.72 -8.69 15.76
N ASP A 76 -4.73 -8.35 16.58
CA ASP A 76 -4.62 -7.27 17.58
C ASP A 76 -3.52 -7.54 18.59
N LYS A 77 -3.46 -8.76 19.13
CA LYS A 77 -2.49 -9.14 20.14
C LYS A 77 -1.05 -9.16 19.60
N GLU A 78 -0.84 -9.78 18.45
CA GLU A 78 0.50 -9.92 17.84
C GLU A 78 1.06 -8.56 17.42
N ASN A 79 0.21 -7.70 16.85
CA ASN A 79 0.58 -6.36 16.40
C ASN A 79 0.33 -5.27 17.44
N GLN A 80 -0.10 -5.62 18.65
CA GLN A 80 -0.31 -4.69 19.76
C GLN A 80 -1.24 -3.50 19.42
N LEU A 81 -2.28 -3.71 18.57
CA LEU A 81 -3.08 -2.63 18.02
C LEU A 81 -3.76 -1.79 19.11
N SER A 82 -4.24 -2.44 20.19
CA SER A 82 -4.85 -1.76 21.33
C SER A 82 -3.85 -0.83 22.05
N ARG A 83 -2.57 -1.19 22.10
CA ARG A 83 -1.50 -0.35 22.63
C ARG A 83 -1.28 0.87 21.76
N TRP A 84 -1.13 0.67 20.45
CA TRP A 84 -0.84 1.76 19.52
C TRP A 84 -1.97 2.79 19.44
N ARG A 85 -3.23 2.33 19.50
CA ARG A 85 -4.39 3.21 19.66
C ARG A 85 -4.28 4.10 20.90
N LYS A 86 -3.92 3.51 22.04
CA LYS A 86 -3.77 4.24 23.32
C LYS A 86 -2.60 5.23 23.29
N GLU A 87 -1.53 4.90 22.60
CA GLU A 87 -0.34 5.76 22.44
C GLU A 87 -0.50 6.81 21.32
N GLY A 88 -1.61 6.79 20.57
CA GLY A 88 -1.88 7.73 19.48
C GLY A 88 -0.92 7.54 18.27
N LYS A 89 -0.43 6.32 18.08
CA LYS A 89 0.40 5.96 16.93
C LYS A 89 -0.48 5.48 15.78
N HIS A 90 0.08 5.48 14.57
CA HIS A 90 -0.60 5.10 13.34
C HIS A 90 0.09 3.89 12.70
N ILE A 91 -0.60 3.26 11.75
CA ILE A 91 -0.11 2.04 11.09
C ILE A 91 -0.15 2.20 9.57
N VAL A 92 0.90 1.72 8.91
CA VAL A 92 0.92 1.32 7.51
C VAL A 92 0.52 -0.14 7.46
N LEU A 93 -0.60 -0.45 6.81
CA LEU A 93 -1.08 -1.83 6.64
C LEU A 93 -0.76 -2.35 5.24
N ARG A 94 -0.23 -3.59 5.17
CA ARG A 94 -0.12 -4.37 3.94
C ARG A 94 -0.83 -5.71 4.13
N PHE A 95 -1.79 -6.03 3.27
CA PHE A 95 -2.46 -7.33 3.21
C PHE A 95 -1.92 -8.12 2.02
N VAL A 96 -1.39 -9.32 2.27
CA VAL A 96 -0.61 -10.06 1.28
C VAL A 96 -1.17 -11.46 1.02
N CYS A 97 -1.02 -11.93 -0.23
CA CYS A 97 -1.49 -13.23 -0.69
C CYS A 97 -0.35 -14.18 -1.09
N ASP A 98 0.88 -13.69 -1.12
CA ASP A 98 2.06 -14.44 -1.54
C ASP A 98 3.34 -13.80 -0.98
N VAL A 99 3.99 -14.46 -0.04
CA VAL A 99 5.25 -14.05 0.58
C VAL A 99 6.28 -15.16 0.40
N PRO A 100 7.32 -14.99 -0.44
CA PRO A 100 8.39 -15.96 -0.54
C PRO A 100 9.10 -16.24 0.80
N GLY A 101 9.11 -17.50 1.24
CA GLY A 101 9.67 -17.92 2.51
C GLY A 101 10.75 -19.00 2.38
N GLN A 102 11.30 -19.43 3.50
CA GLN A 102 12.35 -20.46 3.53
C GLN A 102 11.80 -21.86 3.25
N GLU A 103 10.61 -22.14 3.75
CA GLU A 103 9.95 -23.43 3.60
C GLU A 103 8.75 -23.31 2.64
N LYS A 104 8.33 -24.44 2.08
CA LYS A 104 7.15 -24.48 1.22
C LYS A 104 5.89 -24.18 2.05
N HIS A 105 5.19 -23.13 1.69
CA HIS A 105 3.95 -22.68 2.35
C HIS A 105 3.07 -21.91 1.35
N MET A 106 1.90 -21.48 1.78
CA MET A 106 1.06 -20.53 1.06
C MET A 106 0.46 -19.51 2.03
N ASP A 107 0.20 -18.32 1.53
CA ASP A 107 -0.28 -17.17 2.30
C ASP A 107 -1.77 -16.88 2.06
N ILE A 108 -2.42 -17.63 1.17
CA ILE A 108 -3.87 -17.73 1.11
C ILE A 108 -4.35 -18.90 1.99
N PRO A 109 -5.54 -18.83 2.58
CA PRO A 109 -6.04 -19.91 3.44
C PRO A 109 -6.39 -21.16 2.63
N GLU A 110 -6.28 -22.35 3.28
CA GLU A 110 -6.53 -23.65 2.66
C GLU A 110 -7.93 -23.74 2.04
N TRP A 111 -8.96 -23.22 2.72
CA TRP A 111 -10.32 -23.22 2.19
C TRP A 111 -10.43 -22.44 0.86
N LEU A 112 -9.67 -21.35 0.70
CA LEU A 112 -9.65 -20.58 -0.55
C LEU A 112 -8.86 -21.33 -1.64
N TYR A 113 -7.73 -21.94 -1.29
CA TYR A 113 -6.97 -22.79 -2.20
C TYR A 113 -7.83 -23.89 -2.82
N GLU A 114 -8.68 -24.55 -2.00
CA GLU A 114 -9.66 -25.53 -2.48
C GLU A 114 -10.73 -24.89 -3.39
N LYS A 115 -11.23 -23.72 -3.03
CA LYS A 115 -12.28 -23.01 -3.81
C LYS A 115 -11.81 -22.54 -5.17
N ILE A 116 -10.55 -22.08 -5.26
CA ILE A 116 -9.97 -21.69 -6.55
C ILE A 116 -9.53 -22.90 -7.39
N GLY A 117 -9.80 -24.12 -6.95
CA GLY A 117 -9.45 -25.35 -7.66
C GLY A 117 -7.94 -25.57 -7.77
N HIS A 118 -7.16 -25.09 -6.78
CA HIS A 118 -5.70 -25.13 -6.75
C HIS A 118 -5.03 -24.33 -7.87
N GLU A 119 -5.75 -23.42 -8.51
CA GLU A 119 -5.23 -22.58 -9.60
C GLU A 119 -4.17 -21.60 -9.09
N GLY A 120 -2.98 -21.76 -9.63
CA GLY A 120 -1.79 -21.00 -9.24
C GLY A 120 -0.52 -21.79 -9.44
N THR A 121 0.60 -21.28 -8.97
CA THR A 121 1.92 -21.89 -9.18
C THR A 121 2.67 -22.03 -7.87
N TRP A 122 2.99 -23.26 -7.49
CA TRP A 122 4.00 -23.53 -6.46
C TRP A 122 5.37 -23.21 -7.01
N TYR A 123 6.16 -22.44 -6.28
CA TYR A 123 7.50 -22.04 -6.74
C TYR A 123 8.59 -22.32 -5.68
N ASP A 124 9.82 -22.49 -6.17
CA ASP A 124 11.06 -22.59 -5.40
C ASP A 124 12.11 -21.82 -6.21
N VAL A 125 12.37 -20.59 -5.82
CA VAL A 125 13.24 -19.64 -6.55
C VAL A 125 14.32 -19.11 -5.61
N GLU A 126 15.28 -18.34 -6.14
CA GLU A 126 16.43 -17.84 -5.38
C GLU A 126 16.05 -17.11 -4.08
N PHE A 127 14.97 -16.32 -4.11
CA PHE A 127 14.55 -15.52 -2.96
C PHE A 127 13.50 -16.20 -2.07
N GLY A 128 13.10 -17.44 -2.37
CA GLY A 128 12.19 -18.19 -1.50
C GLY A 128 11.25 -19.15 -2.21
N LYS A 129 10.39 -19.77 -1.41
CA LYS A 129 9.38 -20.75 -1.83
C LYS A 129 8.01 -20.27 -1.39
N GLY A 130 6.98 -20.66 -2.15
CA GLY A 130 5.62 -20.29 -1.83
C GLY A 130 4.63 -20.76 -2.87
N PHE A 131 3.43 -20.20 -2.79
CA PHE A 131 2.36 -20.40 -3.76
C PHE A 131 1.86 -19.06 -4.28
N ALA A 132 2.02 -18.80 -5.57
CA ALA A 132 1.45 -17.66 -6.26
C ALA A 132 0.07 -18.05 -6.82
N PRO A 133 -1.05 -17.53 -6.29
CA PRO A 133 -2.38 -17.87 -6.78
C PRO A 133 -2.62 -17.28 -8.18
N ASP A 134 -3.54 -17.89 -8.94
CA ASP A 134 -4.03 -17.27 -10.17
C ASP A 134 -4.94 -16.10 -9.84
N TYR A 135 -4.43 -14.90 -9.97
CA TYR A 135 -5.19 -13.66 -9.73
C TYR A 135 -6.31 -13.39 -10.76
N ASN A 136 -6.43 -14.20 -11.83
CA ASN A 136 -7.57 -14.13 -12.75
C ASN A 136 -8.75 -14.99 -12.29
N ASN A 137 -8.57 -15.84 -11.30
CA ASN A 137 -9.62 -16.72 -10.81
C ASN A 137 -10.77 -15.88 -10.18
N GLU A 138 -12.01 -16.13 -10.61
CA GLU A 138 -13.19 -15.36 -10.18
C GLU A 138 -13.49 -15.50 -8.67
N GLU A 139 -13.22 -16.68 -8.09
CA GLU A 139 -13.38 -16.89 -6.66
C GLU A 139 -12.31 -16.13 -5.86
N MET A 140 -11.06 -16.12 -6.35
CA MET A 140 -9.98 -15.32 -5.75
C MET A 140 -10.36 -13.85 -5.68
N ILE A 141 -10.84 -13.27 -6.77
CA ILE A 141 -11.30 -11.88 -6.86
C ILE A 141 -12.47 -11.62 -5.91
N ARG A 142 -13.47 -12.49 -5.94
CA ARG A 142 -14.70 -12.35 -5.14
C ARG A 142 -14.43 -12.39 -3.64
N TYR A 143 -13.61 -13.34 -3.20
CA TYR A 143 -13.27 -13.47 -1.78
C TYR A 143 -12.29 -12.40 -1.31
N HIS A 144 -11.37 -11.97 -2.16
CA HIS A 144 -10.51 -10.81 -1.87
C HIS A 144 -11.33 -9.57 -1.52
N ALA A 145 -12.35 -9.24 -2.32
CA ALA A 145 -13.20 -8.10 -2.04
C ALA A 145 -13.89 -8.20 -0.66
N LYS A 146 -14.35 -9.40 -0.26
CA LYS A 146 -14.93 -9.65 1.07
C LYS A 146 -13.90 -9.51 2.20
N ALA A 147 -12.70 -10.02 2.01
CA ALA A 147 -11.63 -9.89 3.01
C ALA A 147 -11.25 -8.42 3.23
N VAL A 148 -11.15 -7.64 2.15
CA VAL A 148 -10.89 -6.20 2.23
C VAL A 148 -12.04 -5.44 2.90
N GLU A 149 -13.30 -5.79 2.61
CA GLU A 149 -14.48 -5.22 3.28
C GLU A 149 -14.42 -5.49 4.80
N ALA A 150 -14.13 -6.73 5.19
CA ALA A 150 -14.00 -7.11 6.60
C ALA A 150 -12.83 -6.38 7.30
N LEU A 151 -11.68 -6.20 6.62
CA LEU A 151 -10.58 -5.38 7.11
C LEU A 151 -11.03 -3.93 7.35
N GLY A 152 -11.74 -3.33 6.40
CA GLY A 152 -12.28 -1.97 6.54
C GLY A 152 -13.30 -1.84 7.67
N GLU A 153 -14.19 -2.82 7.82
CA GLU A 153 -15.16 -2.84 8.92
C GLU A 153 -14.49 -2.92 10.30
N HIS A 154 -13.39 -3.66 10.42
CA HIS A 154 -12.70 -3.86 11.68
C HIS A 154 -11.65 -2.79 11.98
N LEU A 155 -10.85 -2.37 11.00
CA LEU A 155 -9.68 -1.49 11.18
C LEU A 155 -9.86 -0.08 10.59
N GLY A 156 -10.86 0.15 9.74
CA GLY A 156 -10.99 1.38 8.95
C GLY A 156 -11.69 2.56 9.64
N LYS A 157 -12.14 2.41 10.90
CA LYS A 157 -13.11 3.35 11.49
C LYS A 157 -12.51 4.33 12.52
N ASP A 158 -11.33 4.10 13.02
CA ASP A 158 -10.77 4.82 14.18
C ASP A 158 -9.50 5.64 13.88
N GLY A 159 -9.09 5.68 12.61
CA GLY A 159 -7.90 6.41 12.16
C GLY A 159 -6.57 5.78 12.56
N LEU A 160 -6.56 4.55 13.09
CA LEU A 160 -5.34 3.81 13.38
C LEU A 160 -4.54 3.55 12.09
N ILE A 161 -5.23 3.12 11.03
CA ILE A 161 -4.61 2.87 9.73
C ILE A 161 -4.56 4.19 8.95
N SER A 162 -3.36 4.73 8.74
CA SER A 162 -3.15 5.97 7.99
C SER A 162 -2.71 5.73 6.55
N TYR A 163 -2.05 4.60 6.30
CA TYR A 163 -1.61 4.19 4.97
C TYR A 163 -1.96 2.74 4.71
N ILE A 164 -2.37 2.46 3.48
CA ILE A 164 -2.51 1.09 2.95
C ILE A 164 -1.51 0.94 1.81
N GLU A 165 -0.52 0.09 1.95
CA GLU A 165 0.24 -0.43 0.83
C GLU A 165 -0.60 -1.52 0.17
N LEU A 166 -1.04 -1.29 -1.08
CA LEU A 166 -1.84 -2.28 -1.82
C LEU A 166 -1.02 -3.55 -2.06
N GLY A 167 -1.19 -4.51 -1.16
CA GLY A 167 -0.36 -5.69 -1.02
C GLY A 167 -0.93 -6.97 -1.64
N SER A 168 -2.07 -6.91 -2.31
CA SER A 168 -2.82 -8.11 -2.70
C SER A 168 -2.23 -8.88 -3.87
N LEU A 169 -1.44 -8.25 -4.73
CA LEU A 169 -0.95 -8.85 -5.98
C LEU A 169 0.56 -9.04 -5.99
N GLY A 170 0.98 -10.25 -6.36
CA GLY A 170 2.38 -10.61 -6.58
C GLY A 170 3.16 -10.90 -5.30
N HIS A 171 4.45 -11.21 -5.47
CA HIS A 171 5.36 -11.49 -4.37
C HIS A 171 5.42 -10.30 -3.41
N TRP A 172 5.30 -10.56 -2.10
CA TRP A 172 5.22 -9.57 -1.01
C TRP A 172 4.10 -8.53 -1.21
N GLY A 173 3.19 -8.77 -2.16
CA GLY A 173 2.19 -7.78 -2.54
C GLY A 173 2.75 -6.57 -3.28
N GLU A 174 3.91 -6.69 -3.92
CA GLU A 174 4.63 -5.58 -4.55
C GLU A 174 4.37 -5.43 -6.05
N TRP A 175 3.29 -6.03 -6.53
CA TRP A 175 2.85 -5.92 -7.92
C TRP A 175 3.90 -6.42 -8.92
N HIS A 176 4.61 -7.49 -8.55
CA HIS A 176 5.51 -8.22 -9.43
C HIS A 176 5.48 -9.73 -9.14
N VAL A 177 5.85 -10.52 -10.14
CA VAL A 177 6.02 -11.96 -10.04
C VAL A 177 7.27 -12.39 -10.81
N ASN A 178 7.90 -13.48 -10.40
CA ASN A 178 8.99 -14.06 -11.17
C ASN A 178 8.43 -14.92 -12.32
N TYR A 179 7.93 -14.25 -13.37
CA TYR A 179 7.37 -14.93 -14.53
C TYR A 179 8.41 -15.77 -15.31
N SER A 180 9.70 -15.49 -15.16
CA SER A 180 10.76 -16.31 -15.77
C SER A 180 10.88 -17.69 -15.09
N ALA A 181 10.39 -17.84 -13.89
CA ALA A 181 10.27 -19.13 -13.19
C ALA A 181 8.97 -19.88 -13.50
N GLY A 182 8.19 -19.43 -14.49
CA GLY A 182 6.93 -20.05 -14.90
C GLY A 182 5.71 -19.62 -14.10
N ILE A 183 5.85 -18.63 -13.20
CA ILE A 183 4.73 -18.03 -12.47
C ILE A 183 3.92 -17.17 -13.45
N GLN A 184 2.60 -17.30 -13.38
CA GLN A 184 1.71 -16.51 -14.22
C GLN A 184 1.89 -15.01 -13.96
N ARG A 185 1.95 -14.21 -15.03
CA ARG A 185 1.99 -12.76 -14.92
C ARG A 185 0.76 -12.20 -14.24
N LEU A 186 0.89 -11.01 -13.70
CA LEU A 186 -0.25 -10.27 -13.17
C LEU A 186 -1.36 -10.11 -14.23
N PRO A 187 -2.61 -10.09 -13.81
CA PRO A 187 -3.76 -9.98 -14.72
C PRO A 187 -3.76 -8.64 -15.47
N ASN A 188 -4.67 -8.54 -16.43
CA ASN A 188 -4.92 -7.30 -17.19
C ASN A 188 -5.50 -6.17 -16.30
N GLU A 189 -5.52 -4.97 -16.84
CA GLU A 189 -5.97 -3.76 -16.13
C GLU A 189 -7.37 -3.90 -15.53
N ALA A 190 -8.32 -4.47 -16.28
CA ALA A 190 -9.70 -4.63 -15.81
C ALA A 190 -9.81 -5.58 -14.61
N VAL A 191 -8.99 -6.62 -14.55
CA VAL A 191 -8.93 -7.55 -13.42
C VAL A 191 -8.18 -6.93 -12.25
N ARG A 192 -7.02 -6.28 -12.50
CA ARG A 192 -6.29 -5.56 -11.43
C ARG A 192 -7.17 -4.52 -10.74
N LYS A 193 -8.03 -3.82 -11.50
CA LYS A 193 -9.00 -2.87 -10.95
C LYS A 193 -9.93 -3.49 -9.91
N GLN A 194 -10.29 -4.76 -10.05
CA GLN A 194 -11.13 -5.46 -9.10
C GLN A 194 -10.42 -5.72 -7.75
N TYR A 195 -9.10 -5.75 -7.75
CA TYR A 195 -8.29 -5.80 -6.51
C TYR A 195 -8.05 -4.42 -5.88
N VAL A 196 -8.19 -3.35 -6.65
CA VAL A 196 -8.00 -1.96 -6.18
C VAL A 196 -9.28 -1.37 -5.58
N VAL A 197 -10.39 -1.50 -6.30
CA VAL A 197 -11.66 -0.82 -5.95
C VAL A 197 -12.15 -1.12 -4.53
N PRO A 198 -12.10 -2.34 -4.00
CA PRO A 198 -12.54 -2.61 -2.63
C PRO A 198 -11.82 -1.75 -1.58
N TRP A 199 -10.53 -1.49 -1.75
CA TRP A 199 -9.74 -0.68 -0.82
C TRP A 199 -10.21 0.77 -0.74
N THR A 200 -10.63 1.36 -1.87
CA THR A 200 -11.09 2.76 -1.91
C THR A 200 -12.33 3.01 -1.07
N GLY A 201 -13.17 2.00 -0.90
CA GLY A 201 -14.37 2.06 -0.07
C GLY A 201 -14.14 1.64 1.38
N ALA A 202 -13.23 0.68 1.60
CA ALA A 202 -13.00 0.09 2.92
C ALA A 202 -12.23 1.02 3.88
N PHE A 203 -11.34 1.86 3.35
CA PHE A 203 -10.48 2.75 4.13
C PHE A 203 -10.52 4.20 3.61
N PRO A 204 -11.65 4.91 3.78
CA PRO A 204 -11.83 6.24 3.18
C PRO A 204 -10.89 7.32 3.76
N ASP A 205 -10.37 7.10 4.96
CA ASP A 205 -9.51 8.06 5.67
C ASP A 205 -8.01 7.71 5.54
N ALA A 206 -7.66 6.55 4.96
CA ALA A 206 -6.27 6.15 4.75
C ALA A 206 -5.78 6.52 3.35
N MET A 207 -4.49 6.86 3.23
CA MET A 207 -3.84 7.04 1.95
C MET A 207 -3.48 5.68 1.36
N LEU A 208 -3.97 5.39 0.16
CA LEU A 208 -3.60 4.19 -0.59
C LEU A 208 -2.27 4.40 -1.31
N LEU A 209 -1.39 3.43 -1.24
CA LEU A 209 -0.05 3.45 -1.84
C LEU A 209 0.13 2.26 -2.77
N MET A 210 0.74 2.48 -3.93
CA MET A 210 1.05 1.46 -4.91
C MET A 210 2.55 1.35 -5.15
N ARG A 211 3.07 0.12 -5.22
CA ARG A 211 4.52 -0.10 -5.40
C ARG A 211 5.00 0.26 -6.82
N ARG A 212 4.16 0.03 -7.82
CA ARG A 212 4.48 0.27 -9.22
C ARG A 212 3.49 1.26 -9.84
N PRO A 213 3.92 2.11 -10.79
CA PRO A 213 3.09 3.15 -11.36
C PRO A 213 2.08 2.62 -12.40
N PHE A 214 1.22 1.67 -12.00
CA PHE A 214 0.09 1.30 -12.82
C PHE A 214 -0.93 2.44 -12.91
N SER A 215 -1.70 2.48 -14.00
CA SER A 215 -2.71 3.52 -14.28
C SER A 215 -3.70 3.74 -13.13
N HIS A 216 -4.01 2.68 -12.38
CA HIS A 216 -4.89 2.74 -11.20
C HIS A 216 -4.40 3.70 -10.13
N ALA A 217 -3.09 3.85 -9.94
CA ALA A 217 -2.55 4.74 -8.94
C ALA A 217 -2.95 6.20 -9.21
N SER A 218 -2.87 6.65 -10.47
CA SER A 218 -3.33 7.99 -10.84
C SER A 218 -4.86 8.09 -10.91
N GLU A 219 -5.56 7.06 -11.40
CA GLU A 219 -7.02 7.04 -11.47
C GLU A 219 -7.68 7.26 -10.10
N TYR A 220 -7.09 6.70 -9.04
CA TYR A 220 -7.62 6.78 -7.68
C TYR A 220 -6.85 7.72 -6.74
N GLY A 221 -5.94 8.55 -7.28
CA GLY A 221 -5.19 9.53 -6.48
C GLY A 221 -4.29 8.91 -5.43
N MET A 222 -3.70 7.75 -5.72
CA MET A 222 -2.82 7.03 -4.79
C MET A 222 -1.41 7.60 -4.79
N GLY A 223 -0.69 7.42 -3.68
CA GLY A 223 0.76 7.59 -3.63
C GLY A 223 1.51 6.42 -4.27
N LEU A 224 2.80 6.64 -4.55
CA LEU A 224 3.74 5.58 -4.91
C LEU A 224 4.73 5.39 -3.77
N TYR A 225 5.18 4.14 -3.56
CA TYR A 225 6.24 3.85 -2.60
C TYR A 225 7.34 2.98 -3.21
N ASN A 226 8.52 3.04 -2.62
CA ASN A 226 9.66 2.19 -2.95
C ASN A 226 10.27 1.64 -1.66
N ASP A 227 10.14 0.35 -1.45
CA ASP A 227 10.67 -0.41 -0.32
C ASP A 227 12.19 -0.62 -0.38
N MET A 228 12.79 -0.50 -1.56
CA MET A 228 14.23 -0.64 -1.80
C MET A 228 14.96 0.71 -1.93
N ALA A 229 14.36 1.80 -1.45
CA ALA A 229 14.99 3.12 -1.48
C ALA A 229 16.32 3.12 -0.71
N GLY A 230 17.39 3.57 -1.38
CA GLY A 230 18.76 3.55 -0.82
C GLY A 230 19.61 2.35 -1.27
N HIS A 231 19.04 1.28 -1.81
CA HIS A 231 19.78 0.28 -2.57
C HIS A 231 20.04 0.82 -3.98
N PRO A 232 21.30 1.06 -4.41
CA PRO A 232 21.58 1.82 -5.64
C PRO A 232 20.91 1.24 -6.89
N ASP A 233 21.10 -0.05 -7.15
CA ASP A 233 20.61 -0.70 -8.37
C ASP A 233 19.07 -0.75 -8.40
N GLU A 234 18.43 -1.10 -7.29
CA GLU A 234 16.98 -1.17 -7.20
C GLU A 234 16.33 0.22 -7.25
N THR A 235 16.97 1.21 -6.64
CA THR A 235 16.53 2.60 -6.75
C THR A 235 16.58 3.08 -8.21
N GLU A 236 17.65 2.74 -8.94
CA GLU A 236 17.77 3.08 -10.36
C GLU A 236 16.70 2.38 -11.23
N VAL A 237 16.41 1.10 -10.95
CA VAL A 237 15.32 0.38 -11.62
C VAL A 237 13.99 1.08 -11.39
N TRP A 238 13.68 1.44 -10.14
CA TRP A 238 12.43 2.12 -9.79
C TRP A 238 12.33 3.51 -10.43
N LEU A 239 13.41 4.28 -10.45
CA LEU A 239 13.46 5.59 -11.13
C LEU A 239 13.17 5.46 -12.63
N ARG A 240 13.72 4.43 -13.28
CA ARG A 240 13.42 4.14 -14.69
C ARG A 240 11.95 3.78 -14.92
N GLU A 241 11.33 3.02 -14.00
CA GLU A 241 9.89 2.72 -14.06
C GLU A 241 9.05 4.00 -14.02
N ILE A 242 9.36 4.93 -13.12
CA ILE A 242 8.59 6.19 -12.99
C ILE A 242 8.89 7.19 -14.10
N GLU A 243 10.08 7.16 -14.70
CA GLU A 243 10.43 8.06 -15.80
C GLU A 243 9.84 7.60 -17.13
N ASN A 244 9.95 6.33 -17.44
CA ASN A 244 9.65 5.79 -18.76
C ASN A 244 8.31 5.07 -18.82
N GLY A 245 7.78 4.57 -17.69
CA GLY A 245 6.63 3.68 -17.68
C GLY A 245 6.90 2.38 -18.46
N GLY A 246 5.93 1.57 -18.63
CA GLY A 246 5.72 0.52 -19.63
C GLY A 246 6.71 -0.62 -19.85
N ASP A 247 7.99 -0.41 -19.81
CA ASP A 247 8.97 -1.40 -20.26
C ASP A 247 9.25 -2.54 -19.25
N LEU A 248 9.03 -2.27 -17.97
CA LEU A 248 9.23 -3.23 -16.87
C LEU A 248 7.90 -3.84 -16.40
N THR A 249 7.03 -4.14 -17.34
CA THR A 249 5.70 -4.65 -17.04
C THR A 249 5.72 -6.07 -16.49
N GLN A 250 4.91 -6.29 -15.48
CA GLN A 250 4.63 -7.59 -14.88
C GLN A 250 3.36 -8.24 -15.44
N THR A 251 2.79 -7.66 -16.47
CA THR A 251 1.58 -8.13 -17.18
C THR A 251 1.88 -8.30 -18.67
N ASP A 252 1.01 -8.96 -19.42
CA ASP A 252 1.12 -9.09 -20.87
C ASP A 252 0.64 -7.84 -21.63
N GLU A 253 0.11 -6.85 -20.91
CA GLU A 253 -0.31 -5.57 -21.49
C GLU A 253 0.87 -4.65 -21.72
N LYS A 254 0.96 -4.12 -22.93
CA LYS A 254 1.96 -3.12 -23.26
C LYS A 254 1.63 -1.79 -22.58
N ASN A 255 2.67 -1.13 -22.06
CA ASN A 255 2.55 0.18 -21.40
C ASN A 255 1.57 0.18 -20.21
N ALA A 256 1.50 -0.91 -19.48
CA ALA A 256 0.67 -1.01 -18.28
C ALA A 256 1.11 -0.04 -17.16
N LEU A 257 2.41 0.26 -17.10
CA LEU A 257 2.97 1.28 -16.22
C LEU A 257 2.94 2.64 -16.92
N ILE A 258 2.64 3.68 -16.20
CA ILE A 258 2.63 5.06 -16.70
C ILE A 258 3.86 5.82 -16.17
N SER A 259 4.36 6.77 -16.98
CA SER A 259 5.45 7.63 -16.52
C SER A 259 4.97 8.55 -15.40
N MET A 260 5.89 8.99 -14.55
CA MET A 260 5.57 9.95 -13.48
C MET A 260 5.00 11.27 -14.04
N HIS A 261 5.44 11.67 -15.23
CA HIS A 261 4.91 12.83 -15.92
C HIS A 261 3.43 12.66 -16.28
N ASP A 262 3.03 11.48 -16.75
CA ASP A 262 1.64 11.19 -17.09
C ASP A 262 0.80 10.91 -15.84
N PHE A 263 1.40 10.31 -14.81
CA PHE A 263 0.77 10.13 -13.50
C PHE A 263 0.24 11.45 -12.94
N TRP A 264 1.07 12.49 -12.87
CA TRP A 264 0.67 13.80 -12.33
C TRP A 264 -0.26 14.62 -13.24
N LYS A 265 -0.43 14.25 -14.50
CA LYS A 265 -1.42 14.89 -15.38
C LYS A 265 -2.83 14.37 -15.13
N THR A 266 -2.97 13.18 -14.61
CA THR A 266 -4.25 12.48 -14.45
C THR A 266 -4.70 12.39 -12.99
N ALA A 267 -3.79 12.62 -12.05
CA ALA A 267 -4.08 12.76 -10.62
C ALA A 267 -4.42 14.23 -10.28
#